data_5bb08062009b6ca9ad017d821ef667fb
#
_entry.id   5bb08062009b6ca9ad017d821ef667fb
#
_cell.length_a   1.000
_cell.length_b   1.000
_cell.length_c   1.000
_cell.angle_alpha   90.00
_cell.angle_beta   90.00
_cell.angle_gamma   90.00
#
_symmetry.space_group_name_H-M   'P 1'
#
loop_
_entity.id
_entity.type
_entity.pdbx_description
1 polymer ?
#
loop_
_entity_poly.entity_id
_entity_poly.type
_entity_poly.pdbx_seq_one_letter_code
_entity_poly.pdbx_strand_id
1 'polypeptide(L)'
;ECDELNDDTNDFGIVDDRCCYCAAELENSYVVDELGDFYKCWDEVGRKEFKCFNVLSQENINYKSLLWYLSCDVFENEKCVDCVYLPVCFGGCKFQQRNLHKLNCGYSKEIMIQYLEKSFFKDN
;
A
#
# COMPACT_ATOMS: atom_id res chain seq x y z
N GLU A 1 15.52 -6.96 -0.01
CA GLU A 1 14.93 -8.27 -0.40
C GLU A 1 13.94 -8.62 0.70
N CYS A 2 12.64 -8.48 0.42
CA CYS A 2 11.60 -8.99 1.31
C CYS A 2 11.53 -10.50 1.06
N ASP A 3 11.96 -11.29 2.03
CA ASP A 3 11.91 -12.74 1.95
C ASP A 3 10.47 -13.26 1.95
N GLU A 4 10.24 -14.36 1.24
CA GLU A 4 8.95 -15.02 1.09
C GLU A 4 8.38 -15.42 2.47
N LEU A 5 7.22 -14.86 2.80
CA LEU A 5 6.48 -15.17 4.03
C LEU A 5 5.83 -16.54 3.92
N ASN A 6 6.22 -17.48 4.79
CA ASN A 6 5.52 -18.74 5.00
C ASN A 6 4.15 -18.48 5.65
N ASP A 7 3.10 -18.76 4.91
CA ASP A 7 1.69 -18.64 5.31
C ASP A 7 1.23 -19.89 6.09
N ASP A 8 1.66 -20.01 7.34
CA ASP A 8 1.19 -21.08 8.22
C ASP A 8 1.08 -20.61 9.67
N THR A 9 0.29 -19.58 9.94
CA THR A 9 -0.30 -19.45 11.29
C THR A 9 -1.50 -18.51 11.25
N ASN A 10 -2.68 -19.01 11.63
CA ASN A 10 -3.84 -18.24 12.11
C ASN A 10 -3.52 -17.54 13.45
N ASP A 11 -2.36 -16.95 13.57
CA ASP A 11 -1.95 -16.21 14.74
C ASP A 11 -1.96 -14.72 14.41
N PHE A 12 -2.91 -14.01 14.96
CA PHE A 12 -3.02 -12.56 14.96
C PHE A 12 -1.90 -11.92 15.80
N GLY A 13 -0.74 -12.46 15.76
CA GLY A 13 0.35 -11.98 16.59
C GLY A 13 1.62 -11.76 15.80
N ILE A 14 1.95 -10.59 15.56
CA ILE A 14 3.23 -9.98 15.21
C ILE A 14 3.00 -9.07 14.02
N VAL A 15 3.31 -7.82 14.22
CA VAL A 15 3.50 -6.85 13.15
C VAL A 15 4.45 -7.49 12.15
N ASP A 16 3.93 -7.90 11.00
CA ASP A 16 4.73 -8.33 9.86
C ASP A 16 5.81 -7.29 9.61
N ASP A 17 7.02 -7.71 9.28
CA ASP A 17 8.11 -6.86 8.82
C ASP A 17 7.76 -6.22 7.46
N ARG A 18 6.64 -5.49 7.41
CA ARG A 18 6.19 -4.81 6.21
C ARG A 18 7.12 -3.67 5.88
N CYS A 19 7.53 -3.60 4.64
CA CYS A 19 8.29 -2.46 4.11
C CYS A 19 7.41 -1.39 3.46
N CYS A 20 6.10 -1.64 3.32
CA CYS A 20 5.15 -0.75 2.65
C CYS A 20 3.71 -1.02 3.09
N TYR A 21 2.78 -0.11 2.79
CA TYR A 21 1.36 -0.27 3.11
C TYR A 21 0.71 -1.39 2.28
N CYS A 22 0.97 -1.44 0.98
CA CYS A 22 0.44 -2.48 0.10
C CYS A 22 1.36 -2.79 -1.08
N ALA A 23 1.10 -3.91 -1.76
CA ALA A 23 1.88 -4.37 -2.91
C ALA A 23 1.97 -3.34 -4.06
N ALA A 24 1.04 -2.41 -4.19
CA ALA A 24 1.10 -1.35 -5.20
C ALA A 24 2.35 -0.45 -5.07
N GLU A 25 2.96 -0.40 -3.90
CA GLU A 25 4.19 0.37 -3.63
C GLU A 25 5.47 -0.39 -3.98
N LEU A 26 5.37 -1.70 -4.25
CA LEU A 26 6.50 -2.52 -4.65
C LEU A 26 6.81 -2.32 -6.14
N GLU A 27 8.08 -2.24 -6.50
CA GLU A 27 8.55 -2.00 -7.87
C GLU A 27 7.97 -3.02 -8.86
N ASN A 28 8.01 -4.30 -8.52
CA ASN A 28 7.66 -5.42 -9.39
C ASN A 28 6.19 -5.89 -9.26
N SER A 29 5.34 -5.17 -8.52
CA SER A 29 3.95 -5.53 -8.34
C SER A 29 3.04 -4.74 -9.28
N TYR A 30 2.24 -5.45 -10.06
CA TYR A 30 1.30 -4.90 -11.01
C TYR A 30 0.02 -5.71 -11.06
N VAL A 31 -1.08 -5.04 -11.43
CA VAL A 31 -2.32 -5.66 -11.85
C VAL A 31 -2.42 -5.55 -13.36
N VAL A 32 -2.77 -6.65 -14.03
CA VAL A 32 -2.90 -6.70 -15.50
C VAL A 32 -4.34 -7.00 -15.83
N ASP A 33 -4.93 -6.26 -16.76
CA ASP A 33 -6.25 -6.53 -17.28
C ASP A 33 -6.21 -7.45 -18.52
N GLU A 34 -7.38 -7.82 -19.01
CA GLU A 34 -7.55 -8.70 -20.17
C GLU A 34 -7.03 -8.11 -21.49
N LEU A 35 -6.83 -6.79 -21.54
CA LEU A 35 -6.28 -6.09 -22.70
C LEU A 35 -4.75 -5.98 -22.64
N GLY A 36 -4.12 -6.49 -21.58
CA GLY A 36 -2.68 -6.41 -21.35
C GLY A 36 -2.24 -5.03 -20.83
N ASP A 37 -3.15 -4.24 -20.30
CA ASP A 37 -2.86 -2.97 -19.65
C ASP A 37 -2.42 -3.20 -18.20
N PHE A 38 -1.31 -2.57 -17.81
CA PHE A 38 -0.69 -2.68 -16.49
C PHE A 38 -1.05 -1.49 -15.61
N TYR A 39 -1.47 -1.79 -14.38
CA TYR A 39 -1.83 -0.83 -13.35
C TYR A 39 -1.09 -1.14 -12.05
N LYS A 40 -0.93 -0.14 -11.19
CA LYS A 40 -0.34 -0.34 -9.85
C LYS A 40 -1.38 -0.78 -8.82
N CYS A 41 -2.63 -0.41 -8.98
CA CYS A 41 -3.70 -0.66 -8.02
C CYS A 41 -4.92 -1.31 -8.68
N TRP A 42 -5.58 -2.23 -7.96
CA TRP A 42 -6.81 -2.89 -8.40
C TRP A 42 -7.94 -1.90 -8.69
N ASP A 43 -8.07 -0.88 -7.86
CA ASP A 43 -9.10 0.15 -8.00
C ASP A 43 -8.90 1.09 -9.20
N GLU A 44 -7.76 0.98 -9.89
CA GLU A 44 -7.42 1.76 -11.08
C GLU A 44 -7.65 0.99 -12.38
N VAL A 45 -7.90 -0.32 -12.31
CA VAL A 45 -8.10 -1.17 -13.50
C VAL A 45 -9.24 -0.63 -14.36
N GLY A 46 -9.01 -0.56 -15.68
CA GLY A 46 -9.97 -0.03 -16.64
C GLY A 46 -10.00 1.50 -16.76
N ARG A 47 -9.29 2.23 -15.92
CA ARG A 47 -9.17 3.69 -15.98
C ARG A 47 -7.93 4.08 -16.78
N LYS A 48 -8.10 4.48 -18.03
CA LYS A 48 -7.01 4.74 -18.99
C LYS A 48 -5.99 5.77 -18.49
N GLU A 49 -6.42 6.74 -17.71
CA GLU A 49 -5.56 7.76 -17.12
C GLU A 49 -4.55 7.21 -16.10
N PHE A 50 -4.83 6.05 -15.53
CA PHE A 50 -3.97 5.38 -14.54
C PHE A 50 -3.19 4.19 -15.10
N LYS A 51 -3.46 3.81 -16.36
CA LYS A 51 -2.65 2.80 -17.04
C LYS A 51 -1.17 3.20 -17.03
N CYS A 52 -0.31 2.30 -16.59
CA CYS A 52 1.12 2.51 -16.57
C CYS A 52 1.75 2.25 -17.94
N PHE A 53 1.42 1.11 -18.53
CA PHE A 53 1.87 0.67 -19.87
C PHE A 53 1.01 -0.49 -20.34
N ASN A 54 1.24 -0.96 -21.58
CA ASN A 54 0.60 -2.13 -22.14
C ASN A 54 1.66 -3.08 -22.69
N VAL A 55 1.53 -4.38 -22.40
CA VAL A 55 2.52 -5.39 -22.82
C VAL A 55 2.47 -5.68 -24.32
N LEU A 56 1.33 -5.45 -24.96
CA LEU A 56 1.10 -5.75 -26.38
C LEU A 56 1.36 -4.54 -27.30
N SER A 57 1.41 -3.36 -26.75
CA SER A 57 1.62 -2.11 -27.50
C SER A 57 2.93 -1.45 -27.11
N GLN A 58 3.53 -0.75 -28.10
CA GLN A 58 4.74 0.05 -27.86
C GLN A 58 4.38 1.48 -27.41
N GLU A 59 3.33 1.63 -26.61
CA GLU A 59 2.94 2.92 -26.05
C GLU A 59 3.98 3.42 -25.04
N ASN A 60 4.07 4.74 -24.91
CA ASN A 60 4.92 5.33 -23.89
C ASN A 60 4.46 4.98 -22.48
N ILE A 61 5.42 4.71 -21.60
CA ILE A 61 5.15 4.47 -20.19
C ILE A 61 4.55 5.74 -19.55
N ASN A 62 3.45 5.57 -18.84
CA ASN A 62 2.87 6.63 -18.03
C ASN A 62 3.60 6.73 -16.69
N TYR A 63 4.74 7.40 -16.69
CA TYR A 63 5.55 7.58 -15.50
C TYR A 63 4.81 8.28 -14.35
N LYS A 64 3.85 9.14 -14.64
CA LYS A 64 3.06 9.81 -13.60
C LYS A 64 2.26 8.82 -12.77
N SER A 65 1.63 7.83 -13.41
CA SER A 65 0.90 6.77 -12.71
C SER A 65 1.83 5.82 -11.97
N LEU A 66 2.94 5.44 -12.60
CA LEU A 66 3.93 4.55 -12.01
C LEU A 66 4.59 5.18 -10.78
N LEU A 67 5.14 6.37 -10.92
CA LEU A 67 5.89 7.04 -9.85
C LEU A 67 5.00 7.49 -8.69
N TRP A 68 3.71 7.67 -8.90
CA TRP A 68 2.79 7.98 -7.79
C TRP A 68 2.90 6.97 -6.65
N TYR A 69 3.06 5.69 -6.96
CA TYR A 69 3.19 4.63 -5.97
C TYR A 69 4.62 4.41 -5.48
N LEU A 70 5.60 4.59 -6.37
CA LEU A 70 7.01 4.25 -6.08
C LEU A 70 7.78 5.38 -5.39
N SER A 71 7.38 6.64 -5.57
CA SER A 71 8.11 7.81 -5.05
C SER A 71 7.52 8.39 -3.76
N CYS A 72 6.52 7.74 -3.17
CA CYS A 72 5.83 8.30 -2.01
C CYS A 72 6.63 8.04 -0.72
N ASP A 73 7.35 9.04 -0.27
CA ASP A 73 8.02 9.00 1.02
C ASP A 73 7.06 9.51 2.12
N VAL A 74 6.72 8.61 3.04
CA VAL A 74 5.84 8.94 4.17
C VAL A 74 6.51 9.90 5.16
N PHE A 75 7.84 9.95 5.16
CA PHE A 75 8.61 10.84 6.04
C PHE A 75 8.64 12.29 5.54
N GLU A 76 8.24 12.56 4.30
CA GLU A 76 8.04 13.92 3.81
C GLU A 76 6.76 14.57 4.37
N ASN A 77 5.88 13.79 5.00
CA ASN A 77 4.63 14.30 5.56
C ASN A 77 4.75 14.55 7.06
N GLU A 78 4.72 15.82 7.47
CA GLU A 78 4.83 16.24 8.87
C GLU A 78 3.86 15.52 9.81
N LYS A 79 2.65 15.21 9.34
CA LYS A 79 1.65 14.48 10.14
C LYS A 79 2.00 13.01 10.35
N CYS A 80 2.82 12.43 9.47
CA CYS A 80 3.25 11.04 9.56
C CYS A 80 4.52 10.90 10.40
N VAL A 81 5.47 11.82 10.28
CA VAL A 81 6.77 11.77 10.99
C VAL A 81 6.59 11.62 12.49
N ASP A 82 5.68 12.39 13.08
CA ASP A 82 5.41 12.39 14.53
C ASP A 82 4.30 11.40 14.93
N CYS A 83 3.82 10.57 13.98
CA CYS A 83 2.71 9.66 14.24
C CYS A 83 3.18 8.33 14.83
N VAL A 84 2.75 8.01 16.04
CA VAL A 84 3.08 6.75 16.72
C VAL A 84 2.60 5.50 15.97
N TYR A 85 1.66 5.65 15.05
CA TYR A 85 1.15 4.55 14.22
C TYR A 85 1.90 4.38 12.90
N LEU A 86 2.86 5.24 12.57
CA LEU A 86 3.58 5.18 11.30
C LEU A 86 4.21 3.80 11.02
N PRO A 87 4.86 3.12 12.00
CA PRO A 87 5.49 1.82 11.75
C PRO A 87 4.52 0.70 11.32
N VAL A 88 3.23 0.89 11.54
CA VAL A 88 2.18 -0.08 11.16
C VAL A 88 1.35 0.45 9.99
N CYS A 89 1.15 1.77 9.92
CA CYS A 89 0.30 2.43 8.94
C CYS A 89 1.00 2.71 7.60
N PHE A 90 2.31 2.94 7.58
CA PHE A 90 3.09 3.30 6.39
C PHE A 90 2.45 4.41 5.51
N GLY A 91 1.72 5.33 6.14
CA GLY A 91 1.06 6.44 5.45
C GLY A 91 -0.29 6.10 4.81
N GLY A 92 -0.73 4.82 4.85
CA GLY A 92 -2.04 4.39 4.36
C GLY A 92 -2.16 4.27 2.84
N CYS A 93 -3.38 4.04 2.35
CA CYS A 93 -3.69 3.71 0.96
C CYS A 93 -3.39 4.85 -0.03
N LYS A 94 -2.46 4.65 -0.94
CA LYS A 94 -2.05 5.62 -1.96
C LYS A 94 -3.15 5.92 -2.98
N PHE A 95 -3.96 4.92 -3.34
CA PHE A 95 -5.12 5.12 -4.20
C PHE A 95 -6.11 6.10 -3.57
N GLN A 96 -6.43 5.92 -2.29
CA GLN A 96 -7.34 6.84 -1.60
C GLN A 96 -6.74 8.24 -1.45
N GLN A 97 -5.44 8.36 -1.19
CA GLN A 97 -4.75 9.66 -1.15
C GLN A 97 -4.87 10.40 -2.49
N ARG A 98 -4.68 9.68 -3.62
CA ARG A 98 -4.83 10.25 -4.97
C ARG A 98 -6.24 10.78 -5.19
N ASN A 99 -7.27 10.00 -4.84
CA ASN A 99 -8.66 10.35 -5.12
C ASN A 99 -9.25 11.37 -4.14
N LEU A 100 -8.85 11.31 -2.89
CA LEU A 100 -9.37 12.20 -1.83
C LEU A 100 -8.55 13.48 -1.66
N HIS A 101 -7.38 13.56 -2.31
CA HIS A 101 -6.40 14.65 -2.16
C HIS A 101 -6.05 14.95 -0.69
N LYS A 102 -6.06 13.92 0.15
CA LYS A 102 -5.72 13.99 1.58
C LYS A 102 -5.10 12.69 2.06
N LEU A 103 -4.36 12.76 3.16
CA LEU A 103 -3.89 11.56 3.84
C LEU A 103 -5.09 10.66 4.20
N ASN A 104 -4.94 9.39 3.86
CA ASN A 104 -5.82 8.37 4.37
C ASN A 104 -5.11 7.61 5.47
N CYS A 105 -5.43 7.93 6.72
CA CYS A 105 -4.98 7.16 7.87
C CYS A 105 -5.73 5.83 7.87
N GLY A 106 -5.14 4.79 7.26
CA GLY A 106 -5.77 3.50 6.97
C GLY A 106 -6.28 2.74 8.19
N TYR A 107 -5.79 3.10 9.38
CA TYR A 107 -6.28 2.57 10.64
C TYR A 107 -6.80 3.71 11.50
N SER A 108 -8.04 3.58 11.97
CA SER A 108 -8.50 4.46 13.05
C SER A 108 -7.69 4.15 14.32
N LYS A 109 -7.52 5.15 15.17
CA LYS A 109 -6.83 4.95 16.45
C LYS A 109 -7.50 3.85 17.29
N GLU A 110 -8.82 3.77 17.24
CA GLU A 110 -9.61 2.78 17.96
C GLU A 110 -9.30 1.35 17.49
N ILE A 111 -9.21 1.13 16.17
CA ILE A 111 -8.88 -0.19 15.61
C ILE A 111 -7.46 -0.61 16.05
N MET A 112 -6.51 0.32 16.03
CA MET A 112 -5.13 0.06 16.44
C MET A 112 -5.06 -0.27 17.93
N ILE A 113 -5.75 0.48 18.79
CA ILE A 113 -5.82 0.19 20.22
C ILE A 113 -6.42 -1.19 20.46
N GLN A 114 -7.55 -1.52 19.83
CA GLN A 114 -8.16 -2.84 19.95
C GLN A 114 -7.23 -3.97 19.47
N TYR A 115 -6.46 -3.73 18.43
CA TYR A 115 -5.46 -4.69 17.94
C TYR A 115 -4.35 -4.91 18.96
N LEU A 116 -3.78 -3.84 19.50
CA LEU A 116 -2.75 -3.91 20.54
C LEU A 116 -3.27 -4.59 21.81
N GLU A 117 -4.46 -4.24 22.28
CA GLU A 117 -5.10 -4.88 23.44
C GLU A 117 -5.26 -6.38 23.23
N LYS A 118 -5.76 -6.79 22.06
CA LYS A 118 -5.91 -8.22 21.74
C LYS A 118 -4.57 -8.95 21.63
N SER A 119 -3.54 -8.31 21.13
CA SER A 119 -2.22 -8.92 20.93
C SER A 119 -1.43 -9.07 22.25
N PHE A 120 -1.55 -8.08 23.14
CA PHE A 120 -0.73 -8.04 24.35
C PHE A 120 -1.45 -8.49 25.63
N PHE A 121 -2.79 -8.51 25.66
CA PHE A 121 -3.57 -8.84 26.86
C PHE A 121 -4.39 -10.12 26.72
N LYS A 122 -4.12 -10.96 25.72
CA LYS A 122 -4.82 -12.23 25.51
C LYS A 122 -4.42 -13.34 26.48
N ASP A 123 -3.40 -13.16 27.30
CA ASP A 123 -2.83 -14.18 28.17
C ASP A 123 -3.15 -13.97 29.67
N ASN A 124 -4.32 -13.40 29.99
CA ASN A 124 -4.80 -13.38 31.37
C ASN A 124 -6.26 -13.83 31.45
#